data_a53cbe56278e1134e80848d0bbf17d11
#
_entry.id   a53cbe56278e1134e80848d0bbf17d11
#
_cell.length_a   1.000
_cell.length_b   1.000
_cell.length_c   1.000
_cell.angle_alpha   90.00
_cell.angle_beta   90.00
_cell.angle_gamma   90.00
#
_symmetry.space_group_name_H-M   'P 1'
#
loop_
_entity.id
_entity.type
_entity.pdbx_description
1 polymer ?
#
loop_
_entity_poly.entity_id
_entity_poly.type
_entity_poly.pdbx_seq_one_letter_code
_entity_poly.pdbx_strand_id
1 'polypeptide(L)'
;MVDIPTLDIEDYDPDLNEEEESVEDKSGGALTYAIVGAGQGGGRMAKAFYDMGYTKTVAVNTARSDLNGLDIPEEQKFLVDEHGEQGAGKDQAKAQAAIEKKEQEVFNKFREIFGNNVDRIIICLGVSGGSGGGTVNTLIKVTKKYFTYIGVENVDERVGV
;
A
#
# COMPACT_ATOMS: atom_id res chain seq x y z
N MET A 1 -20.83 -46.06 3.72
CA MET A 1 -19.45 -45.89 3.31
C MET A 1 -19.48 -45.05 2.06
N VAL A 2 -19.09 -43.81 2.15
CA VAL A 2 -19.08 -42.88 1.00
C VAL A 2 -17.72 -43.03 0.34
N ASP A 3 -17.69 -43.51 -0.91
CA ASP A 3 -16.47 -43.56 -1.71
C ASP A 3 -16.02 -42.14 -2.00
N ILE A 4 -14.85 -41.78 -1.46
CA ILE A 4 -14.17 -40.55 -1.83
C ILE A 4 -13.34 -40.90 -3.07
N PRO A 5 -13.58 -40.25 -4.22
CA PRO A 5 -12.76 -40.49 -5.41
C PRO A 5 -11.33 -40.02 -5.12
N THR A 6 -10.38 -40.94 -5.27
CA THR A 6 -8.95 -40.63 -5.31
C THR A 6 -8.67 -39.77 -6.54
N LEU A 7 -8.24 -38.53 -6.34
CA LEU A 7 -7.69 -37.70 -7.40
C LEU A 7 -6.35 -38.31 -7.83
N ASP A 8 -6.31 -38.81 -9.07
CA ASP A 8 -5.06 -39.23 -9.70
C ASP A 8 -4.17 -38.00 -9.95
N ILE A 9 -3.03 -37.98 -9.33
CA ILE A 9 -2.03 -36.90 -9.40
C ILE A 9 -1.21 -36.98 -10.72
N GLU A 10 -1.62 -37.79 -11.70
CA GLU A 10 -0.85 -37.97 -12.93
C GLU A 10 -1.10 -36.90 -14.02
N ASP A 11 -2.01 -35.94 -13.82
CA ASP A 11 -2.30 -34.86 -14.77
C ASP A 11 -1.80 -33.49 -14.31
N TYR A 12 -0.77 -33.43 -13.43
CA TYR A 12 -0.08 -32.16 -13.13
C TYR A 12 0.88 -31.86 -14.29
N ASP A 13 0.45 -30.97 -15.17
CA ASP A 13 1.30 -30.38 -16.21
C ASP A 13 2.04 -29.15 -15.63
N PRO A 14 3.35 -29.25 -15.39
CA PRO A 14 4.13 -28.14 -14.86
C PRO A 14 4.38 -27.00 -15.87
N ASP A 15 3.98 -27.20 -17.15
CA ASP A 15 4.13 -26.22 -18.22
C ASP A 15 2.83 -25.44 -18.54
N LEU A 16 1.77 -25.59 -17.74
CA LEU A 16 0.69 -24.62 -17.74
C LEU A 16 1.28 -23.32 -17.23
N ASN A 17 1.73 -22.49 -18.17
CA ASN A 17 2.06 -21.09 -17.93
C ASN A 17 0.96 -20.50 -17.04
N GLU A 18 1.31 -20.14 -15.81
CA GLU A 18 0.58 -19.14 -15.06
C GLU A 18 0.65 -17.89 -15.95
N GLU A 19 -0.37 -17.70 -16.81
CA GLU A 19 -0.62 -16.41 -17.39
C GLU A 19 -0.76 -15.50 -16.17
N GLU A 20 0.24 -14.63 -15.97
CA GLU A 20 0.12 -13.55 -15.00
C GLU A 20 -1.17 -12.80 -15.37
N GLU A 21 -2.26 -13.12 -14.67
CA GLU A 21 -3.50 -12.35 -14.81
C GLU A 21 -3.15 -10.91 -14.47
N SER A 22 -2.97 -10.09 -15.49
CA SER A 22 -2.74 -8.67 -15.31
C SER A 22 -3.94 -8.11 -14.56
N VAL A 23 -3.69 -7.56 -13.36
CA VAL A 23 -4.74 -6.94 -12.55
C VAL A 23 -5.38 -5.83 -13.37
N GLU A 24 -6.67 -5.99 -13.71
CA GLU A 24 -7.41 -4.99 -14.46
C GLU A 24 -7.50 -3.71 -13.64
N ASP A 25 -7.00 -2.60 -14.20
CA ASP A 25 -7.04 -1.30 -13.52
C ASP A 25 -8.48 -0.78 -13.41
N LYS A 26 -9.03 -0.77 -12.20
CA LYS A 26 -10.36 -0.23 -11.88
C LYS A 26 -10.29 1.20 -11.32
N SER A 27 -9.11 1.84 -11.32
CA SER A 27 -8.93 3.20 -10.81
C SER A 27 -9.69 4.27 -11.62
N GLY A 28 -10.13 3.94 -12.83
CA GLY A 28 -10.85 4.83 -13.76
C GLY A 28 -12.38 4.77 -13.71
N GLY A 29 -12.98 4.34 -12.60
CA GLY A 29 -14.43 4.36 -12.39
C GLY A 29 -15.02 5.78 -12.22
N ALA A 30 -16.24 5.90 -11.69
CA ALA A 30 -16.89 7.19 -11.40
C ALA A 30 -16.06 8.07 -10.45
N LEU A 31 -15.26 7.46 -9.54
CA LEU A 31 -14.28 8.11 -8.70
C LEU A 31 -12.97 7.31 -8.77
N THR A 32 -11.86 8.01 -8.93
CA THR A 32 -10.53 7.43 -8.90
C THR A 32 -9.99 7.42 -7.47
N TYR A 33 -9.74 6.22 -6.95
CA TYR A 33 -9.18 6.02 -5.62
C TYR A 33 -7.70 5.70 -5.68
N ALA A 34 -6.94 6.25 -4.74
CA ALA A 34 -5.60 5.77 -4.42
C ALA A 34 -5.56 5.23 -2.99
N ILE A 35 -4.75 4.22 -2.76
CA ILE A 35 -4.67 3.50 -1.49
C ILE A 35 -3.26 3.64 -0.91
N VAL A 36 -3.18 4.00 0.36
CA VAL A 36 -1.92 4.04 1.11
C VAL A 36 -2.01 3.04 2.25
N GLY A 37 -1.16 2.04 2.26
CA GLY A 37 -1.08 1.07 3.36
C GLY A 37 0.08 1.39 4.29
N ALA A 38 -0.18 1.67 5.56
CA ALA A 38 0.82 2.02 6.55
C ALA A 38 1.06 0.89 7.57
N GLY A 39 2.30 0.45 7.67
CA GLY A 39 2.71 -0.67 8.51
C GLY A 39 2.23 -2.03 7.99
N GLN A 40 2.45 -3.09 8.77
CA GLN A 40 2.14 -4.46 8.35
C GLN A 40 0.65 -4.67 8.04
N GLY A 41 -0.24 -4.24 8.95
CA GLY A 41 -1.69 -4.40 8.78
C GLY A 41 -2.22 -3.58 7.59
N GLY A 42 -1.84 -2.31 7.52
CA GLY A 42 -2.22 -1.43 6.42
C GLY A 42 -1.68 -1.89 5.07
N GLY A 43 -0.45 -2.40 5.02
CA GLY A 43 0.14 -2.97 3.81
C GLY A 43 -0.66 -4.15 3.26
N ARG A 44 -1.12 -5.06 4.13
CA ARG A 44 -1.99 -6.19 3.72
C ARG A 44 -3.34 -5.72 3.20
N MET A 45 -3.93 -4.68 3.80
CA MET A 45 -5.16 -4.08 3.30
C MET A 45 -4.94 -3.43 1.94
N ALA A 46 -3.85 -2.69 1.76
CA ALA A 46 -3.49 -2.07 0.50
C ALA A 46 -3.29 -3.13 -0.61
N LYS A 47 -2.64 -4.27 -0.29
CA LYS A 47 -2.53 -5.39 -1.23
C LYS A 47 -3.92 -5.94 -1.62
N ALA A 48 -4.83 -6.11 -0.66
CA ALA A 48 -6.18 -6.58 -0.97
C ALA A 48 -6.92 -5.63 -1.93
N PHE A 49 -6.76 -4.32 -1.77
CA PHE A 49 -7.28 -3.33 -2.73
C PHE A 49 -6.59 -3.44 -4.09
N TYR A 50 -5.27 -3.65 -4.10
CA TYR A 50 -4.52 -3.86 -5.34
C TYR A 50 -5.06 -5.06 -6.13
N ASP A 51 -5.28 -6.20 -5.46
CA ASP A 51 -5.86 -7.41 -6.07
C ASP A 51 -7.28 -7.19 -6.62
N MET A 52 -8.03 -6.24 -6.05
CA MET A 52 -9.34 -5.83 -6.56
C MET A 52 -9.26 -4.85 -7.75
N GLY A 53 -8.06 -4.47 -8.20
CA GLY A 53 -7.85 -3.59 -9.34
C GLY A 53 -7.63 -2.12 -8.99
N TYR A 54 -7.41 -1.77 -7.72
CA TYR A 54 -7.01 -0.41 -7.33
C TYR A 54 -5.48 -0.27 -7.44
N THR A 55 -4.99 -0.12 -8.67
CA THR A 55 -3.56 -0.15 -8.98
C THR A 55 -2.77 1.05 -8.46
N LYS A 56 -3.45 2.19 -8.18
CA LYS A 56 -2.84 3.36 -7.53
C LYS A 56 -2.66 3.12 -6.04
N THR A 57 -1.70 2.27 -5.69
CA THR A 57 -1.47 1.79 -4.32
C THR A 57 -0.02 2.01 -3.92
N VAL A 58 0.22 2.47 -2.69
CA VAL A 58 1.55 2.59 -2.09
C VAL A 58 1.54 1.95 -0.71
N ALA A 59 2.45 1.01 -0.46
CA ALA A 59 2.68 0.43 0.86
C ALA A 59 3.89 1.09 1.52
N VAL A 60 3.70 1.61 2.74
CA VAL A 60 4.70 2.34 3.54
C VAL A 60 5.00 1.56 4.80
N ASN A 61 6.25 1.23 5.06
CA ASN A 61 6.64 0.52 6.28
C ASN A 61 8.06 0.90 6.73
N THR A 62 8.36 0.71 8.01
CA THR A 62 9.71 0.81 8.57
C THR A 62 10.47 -0.52 8.52
N ALA A 63 9.78 -1.63 8.30
CA ALA A 63 10.36 -2.97 8.19
C ALA A 63 10.40 -3.44 6.72
N ARG A 64 11.59 -3.71 6.22
CA ARG A 64 11.81 -4.23 4.87
C ARG A 64 11.17 -5.60 4.66
N SER A 65 11.24 -6.48 5.67
CA SER A 65 10.64 -7.81 5.62
C SER A 65 9.13 -7.78 5.37
N ASP A 66 8.43 -6.82 5.98
CA ASP A 66 6.98 -6.67 5.80
C ASP A 66 6.64 -6.22 4.37
N LEU A 67 7.45 -5.34 3.77
CA LEU A 67 7.27 -4.90 2.39
C LEU A 67 7.59 -6.01 1.40
N ASN A 68 8.66 -6.77 1.62
CA ASN A 68 9.04 -7.89 0.75
C ASN A 68 7.98 -9.00 0.75
N GLY A 69 7.23 -9.15 1.83
CA GLY A 69 6.13 -10.10 1.93
C GLY A 69 4.83 -9.67 1.24
N LEU A 70 4.80 -8.46 0.66
CA LEU A 70 3.64 -7.98 -0.11
C LEU A 70 3.86 -8.25 -1.61
N ASP A 71 2.92 -8.95 -2.20
CA ASP A 71 2.87 -9.21 -3.65
C ASP A 71 2.21 -8.03 -4.38
N ILE A 72 2.97 -6.94 -4.48
CA ILE A 72 2.67 -5.74 -5.27
C ILE A 72 3.98 -5.28 -5.92
N PRO A 73 3.95 -4.47 -7.00
CA PRO A 73 5.14 -3.95 -7.65
C PRO A 73 6.12 -3.26 -6.69
N GLU A 74 7.42 -3.43 -6.89
CA GLU A 74 8.45 -2.86 -6.02
C GLU A 74 8.43 -1.33 -5.99
N GLU A 75 8.07 -0.69 -7.11
CA GLU A 75 7.91 0.75 -7.21
C GLU A 75 6.78 1.30 -6.33
N GLN A 76 5.85 0.46 -5.92
CA GLN A 76 4.73 0.80 -5.03
C GLN A 76 5.06 0.59 -3.55
N LYS A 77 6.27 0.13 -3.24
CA LYS A 77 6.75 -0.07 -1.87
C LYS A 77 7.64 1.09 -1.44
N PHE A 78 7.41 1.59 -0.23
CA PHE A 78 8.21 2.67 0.36
C PHE A 78 8.75 2.28 1.73
N LEU A 79 10.05 2.12 1.83
CA LEU A 79 10.75 1.85 3.08
C LEU A 79 11.13 3.17 3.76
N VAL A 80 10.56 3.41 4.94
CA VAL A 80 10.77 4.65 5.71
C VAL A 80 12.16 4.70 6.34
N ASP A 81 12.64 3.58 6.87
CA ASP A 81 13.93 3.50 7.55
C ASP A 81 14.84 2.49 6.84
N GLU A 82 15.85 2.97 6.14
CA GLU A 82 16.80 2.13 5.40
C GLU A 82 17.70 1.29 6.31
N HIS A 83 17.85 1.67 7.57
CA HIS A 83 18.65 0.97 8.57
C HIS A 83 17.81 0.09 9.49
N GLY A 84 16.49 0.12 9.33
CA GLY A 84 15.52 -0.60 10.16
C GLY A 84 15.24 -2.01 9.67
N GLU A 85 16.17 -2.95 9.78
CA GLU A 85 15.90 -4.36 9.44
C GLU A 85 14.76 -4.95 10.29
N GLN A 86 14.57 -4.45 11.51
CA GLN A 86 13.60 -4.94 12.49
C GLN A 86 12.33 -4.05 12.61
N GLY A 87 12.21 -2.99 11.80
CA GLY A 87 11.09 -2.05 11.90
C GLY A 87 11.09 -1.19 13.15
N ALA A 88 9.96 -0.51 13.43
CA ALA A 88 9.84 0.39 14.58
C ALA A 88 9.71 -0.33 15.93
N GLY A 89 9.54 -1.66 15.96
CA GLY A 89 9.42 -2.43 17.21
C GLY A 89 8.24 -1.99 18.08
N LYS A 90 7.11 -1.57 17.49
CA LYS A 90 5.93 -0.94 18.13
C LYS A 90 6.18 0.49 18.67
N ASP A 91 7.36 1.07 18.47
CA ASP A 91 7.65 2.44 18.86
C ASP A 91 7.15 3.42 17.79
N GLN A 92 6.01 4.06 18.07
CA GLN A 92 5.40 5.03 17.15
C GLN A 92 6.24 6.31 17.00
N ALA A 93 6.90 6.75 18.06
CA ALA A 93 7.74 7.96 18.01
C ALA A 93 8.95 7.76 17.09
N LYS A 94 9.55 6.56 17.11
CA LYS A 94 10.63 6.22 16.19
C LYS A 94 10.17 6.22 14.74
N ALA A 95 9.01 5.62 14.44
CA ALA A 95 8.44 5.61 13.11
C ALA A 95 8.07 7.01 12.62
N GLN A 96 7.50 7.84 13.50
CA GLN A 96 7.17 9.24 13.20
C GLN A 96 8.44 10.05 12.84
N ALA A 97 9.46 9.98 13.67
CA ALA A 97 10.70 10.71 13.42
C ALA A 97 11.39 10.26 12.11
N ALA A 98 11.27 8.99 11.75
CA ALA A 98 11.82 8.46 10.51
C ALA A 98 11.07 8.98 9.28
N ILE A 99 9.73 8.91 9.26
CA ILE A 99 8.94 9.36 8.10
C ILE A 99 8.96 10.87 7.93
N GLU A 100 9.04 11.66 9.00
CA GLU A 100 9.15 13.11 8.91
C GLU A 100 10.39 13.55 8.13
N LYS A 101 11.51 12.83 8.27
CA LYS A 101 12.74 13.09 7.51
C LYS A 101 12.57 12.75 6.01
N LYS A 102 11.65 11.88 5.67
CA LYS A 102 11.39 11.41 4.30
C LYS A 102 10.08 11.96 3.70
N GLU A 103 9.49 12.98 4.30
CA GLU A 103 8.22 13.57 3.85
C GLU A 103 8.24 13.91 2.36
N GLN A 104 9.33 14.49 1.87
CA GLN A 104 9.45 14.87 0.46
C GLN A 104 9.60 13.66 -0.46
N GLU A 105 10.27 12.59 0.00
CA GLU A 105 10.40 11.34 -0.78
C GLU A 105 9.03 10.64 -0.88
N VAL A 106 8.26 10.60 0.20
CA VAL A 106 6.88 10.07 0.20
C VAL A 106 5.99 10.87 -0.76
N PHE A 107 6.09 12.20 -0.72
CA PHE A 107 5.35 13.06 -1.65
C PHE A 107 5.71 12.77 -3.11
N ASN A 108 6.99 12.61 -3.43
CA ASN A 108 7.44 12.27 -4.77
C ASN A 108 6.92 10.88 -5.20
N LYS A 109 6.92 9.91 -4.28
CA LYS A 109 6.37 8.58 -4.53
C LYS A 109 4.87 8.64 -4.85
N PHE A 110 4.10 9.46 -4.14
CA PHE A 110 2.67 9.65 -4.45
C PHE A 110 2.46 10.24 -5.84
N ARG A 111 3.27 11.23 -6.23
CA ARG A 111 3.21 11.81 -7.58
C ARG A 111 3.53 10.80 -8.67
N GLU A 112 4.54 9.96 -8.43
CA GLU A 112 4.97 8.94 -9.37
C GLU A 112 3.88 7.87 -9.59
N ILE A 113 3.31 7.33 -8.51
CA ILE A 113 2.37 6.21 -8.57
C ILE A 113 0.94 6.67 -8.84
N PHE A 114 0.50 7.77 -8.25
CA PHE A 114 -0.89 8.21 -8.36
C PHE A 114 -1.14 9.10 -9.58
N GLY A 115 -0.11 9.78 -10.09
CA GLY A 115 -0.26 10.74 -11.19
C GLY A 115 -1.04 11.98 -10.77
N ASN A 116 -1.89 12.50 -11.66
CA ASN A 116 -2.65 13.75 -11.44
C ASN A 116 -4.16 13.53 -11.41
N ASN A 117 -4.62 12.30 -11.51
CA ASN A 117 -6.05 11.97 -11.54
C ASN A 117 -6.41 11.05 -10.39
N VAL A 118 -6.68 11.64 -9.22
CA VAL A 118 -7.15 10.96 -8.01
C VAL A 118 -8.20 11.84 -7.35
N ASP A 119 -9.35 11.26 -7.06
CA ASP A 119 -10.45 11.93 -6.38
C ASP A 119 -10.38 11.76 -4.87
N ARG A 120 -9.92 10.60 -4.40
CA ARG A 120 -9.83 10.26 -2.97
C ARG A 120 -8.61 9.39 -2.68
N ILE A 121 -8.03 9.58 -1.52
CA ILE A 121 -6.99 8.70 -0.97
C ILE A 121 -7.50 8.07 0.32
N ILE A 122 -7.37 6.75 0.43
CA ILE A 122 -7.69 5.97 1.63
C ILE A 122 -6.39 5.51 2.26
N ILE A 123 -6.16 5.88 3.53
CA ILE A 123 -5.02 5.45 4.31
C ILE A 123 -5.43 4.30 5.21
N CYS A 124 -4.94 3.11 4.94
CA CYS A 124 -5.19 1.90 5.70
C CYS A 124 -4.06 1.67 6.72
N LEU A 125 -4.38 1.46 7.98
CA LEU A 125 -3.39 1.23 9.03
C LEU A 125 -3.94 0.40 10.20
N GLY A 126 -3.01 -0.18 10.96
CA GLY A 126 -3.30 -0.71 12.31
C GLY A 126 -2.80 0.29 13.35
N VAL A 127 -3.71 0.91 14.09
CA VAL A 127 -3.39 1.99 15.06
C VAL A 127 -2.51 1.53 16.23
N SER A 128 -2.54 0.25 16.58
CA SER A 128 -1.72 -0.33 17.66
C SER A 128 -0.29 -0.69 17.23
N GLY A 129 -0.01 -0.64 15.92
CA GLY A 129 1.32 -0.91 15.38
C GLY A 129 2.26 0.29 15.48
N GLY A 130 3.58 0.04 15.55
CA GLY A 130 4.59 1.09 15.56
C GLY A 130 4.62 1.87 14.25
N SER A 131 4.76 1.17 13.12
CA SER A 131 4.87 1.80 11.80
C SER A 131 3.56 2.47 11.36
N GLY A 132 2.42 1.78 11.49
CA GLY A 132 1.12 2.34 11.08
C GLY A 132 0.74 3.57 11.89
N GLY A 133 0.68 3.43 13.22
CA GLY A 133 0.31 4.52 14.12
C GLY A 133 1.31 5.69 14.10
N GLY A 134 2.61 5.41 13.98
CA GLY A 134 3.64 6.45 13.98
C GLY A 134 3.72 7.24 12.67
N THR A 135 3.35 6.66 11.54
CA THR A 135 3.48 7.33 10.23
C THR A 135 2.22 8.08 9.79
N VAL A 136 1.05 7.80 10.39
CA VAL A 136 -0.25 8.27 9.89
C VAL A 136 -0.35 9.80 9.78
N ASN A 137 0.12 10.55 10.78
CA ASN A 137 0.03 12.01 10.77
C ASN A 137 0.81 12.62 9.59
N THR A 138 2.03 12.13 9.34
CA THR A 138 2.83 12.56 8.20
C THR A 138 2.19 12.15 6.88
N LEU A 139 1.63 10.94 6.79
CA LEU A 139 0.92 10.49 5.59
C LEU A 139 -0.31 11.34 5.29
N ILE A 140 -1.11 11.71 6.29
CA ILE A 140 -2.24 12.65 6.11
C ILE A 140 -1.73 14.00 5.58
N LYS A 141 -0.67 14.55 6.18
CA LYS A 141 -0.06 15.81 5.75
C LYS A 141 0.42 15.75 4.30
N VAL A 142 1.13 14.69 3.94
CA VAL A 142 1.62 14.47 2.56
C VAL A 142 0.47 14.30 1.58
N THR A 143 -0.59 13.58 1.97
CA THR A 143 -1.79 13.39 1.15
C THR A 143 -2.47 14.73 0.85
N LYS A 144 -2.64 15.60 1.84
CA LYS A 144 -3.20 16.94 1.64
C LYS A 144 -2.31 17.79 0.73
N LYS A 145 -0.99 17.75 0.92
CA LYS A 145 -0.01 18.42 0.06
C LYS A 145 -0.10 17.93 -1.39
N TYR A 146 -0.28 16.61 -1.59
CA TYR A 146 -0.46 16.02 -2.92
C TYR A 146 -1.74 16.53 -3.58
N PHE A 147 -2.89 16.55 -2.89
CA PHE A 147 -4.13 17.08 -3.44
C PHE A 147 -4.02 18.58 -3.80
N THR A 148 -3.39 19.39 -2.95
CA THR A 148 -3.10 20.80 -3.27
C THR A 148 -2.24 20.91 -4.53
N TYR A 149 -1.23 20.06 -4.67
CA TYR A 149 -0.35 20.05 -5.85
C TYR A 149 -1.09 19.74 -7.14
N ILE A 150 -2.05 18.80 -7.14
CA ILE A 150 -2.85 18.47 -8.32
C ILE A 150 -4.06 19.41 -8.53
N GLY A 151 -4.18 20.48 -7.74
CA GLY A 151 -5.21 21.52 -7.88
C GLY A 151 -6.59 21.15 -7.33
N VAL A 152 -6.67 20.18 -6.42
CA VAL A 152 -7.93 19.80 -5.77
C VAL A 152 -8.24 20.76 -4.61
N GLU A 153 -9.47 21.30 -4.62
CA GLU A 153 -10.02 22.05 -3.51
C GLU A 153 -10.65 21.10 -2.46
N ASN A 154 -10.87 21.60 -1.23
CA ASN A 154 -11.48 20.83 -0.13
C ASN A 154 -10.73 19.53 0.20
N VAL A 155 -9.40 19.64 0.35
CA VAL A 155 -8.49 18.50 0.57
C VAL A 155 -8.86 17.63 1.78
N ASP A 156 -9.49 18.22 2.81
CA ASP A 156 -9.91 17.49 4.01
C ASP A 156 -11.02 16.47 3.74
N GLU A 157 -11.85 16.70 2.74
CA GLU A 157 -12.94 15.80 2.34
C GLU A 157 -12.45 14.66 1.43
N ARG A 158 -11.20 14.71 1.00
CA ARG A 158 -10.60 13.77 0.04
C ARG A 158 -9.77 12.67 0.69
N VAL A 159 -9.54 12.77 1.99
CA VAL A 159 -8.70 11.84 2.76
C VAL A 159 -9.58 10.99 3.67
N GLY A 160 -9.54 9.67 3.51
CA GLY A 160 -10.12 8.68 4.42
C GLY A 160 -9.00 7.99 5.22
N VAL A 161 -9.26 7.68 6.49
CA VAL A 161 -8.35 6.94 7.37
C VAL A 161 -9.12 5.84 8.08
#